data_9ee9773e028d80f9397f91ae21e81425
#
_entry.id   9ee9773e028d80f9397f91ae21e81425
#
_cell.length_a   1.000
_cell.length_b   1.000
_cell.length_c   1.000
_cell.angle_alpha   90.00
_cell.angle_beta   90.00
_cell.angle_gamma   90.00
#
_symmetry.space_group_name_H-M   'P 1'
#
loop_
_entity.id
_entity.type
_entity.pdbx_description
1 polymer ?
#
loop_
_entity_poly.entity_id
_entity_poly.type
_entity_poly.pdbx_seq_one_letter_code
_entity_poly.pdbx_strand_id
1 'polypeptide(L)'
;VSTDYDTSDRLYFEPLTLEDVLEIIAVEKPEGVIVQYGGQTPLKLARALEAAGAPIIGTSPDSIDIAEDRERFQVLVQNLGLKQPANATARTEEQAVRLAREVGYPLVVRPSYVLGARAMEIVFNEDDLRGYMTDAMKVSNDSPVLLDRFLDVAIEVDVDAVCDGEHVLIGGIMEHVEQAGVHSGDSGCSLPPNSLPEELQTEIRAQTRKLAKALSVIGLMNIQFAIQNGVIYVLEVNPRASRTAPFVSKATGRQLAKIGARVMTGKKLAAQNALEEWVPPYYSVKEAVFPFSKFPEADPLLGPEMKSTGEVMGTGLTFGEAYAKAQAASGIGLPSEGLALISVRERDKPGAVVLARKLIERGFKIVATAGTAKVISEAGLACRVANKVREGRPHIVDMIKNN
;
A
#
# COMPACT_ATOMS: atom_id res chain seq x y z
N VAL A 1 14.21 -11.64 -6.65
CA VAL A 1 14.19 -12.59 -7.78
C VAL A 1 13.95 -13.96 -7.18
N SER A 2 12.83 -14.57 -7.53
CA SER A 2 12.61 -15.97 -7.15
C SER A 2 13.53 -16.85 -7.98
N THR A 3 14.29 -17.68 -7.30
CA THR A 3 15.23 -18.60 -7.90
C THR A 3 14.87 -20.05 -7.57
N ASP A 4 13.57 -20.33 -7.48
CA ASP A 4 13.08 -21.68 -7.27
C ASP A 4 13.36 -22.51 -8.53
N TYR A 5 14.57 -23.00 -8.62
CA TYR A 5 15.11 -23.72 -9.78
C TYR A 5 14.41 -25.07 -10.04
N ASP A 6 13.66 -25.56 -9.07
CA ASP A 6 12.90 -26.80 -9.13
C ASP A 6 11.41 -26.61 -9.43
N THR A 7 10.95 -25.36 -9.61
CA THR A 7 9.54 -25.02 -9.89
C THR A 7 9.28 -24.90 -11.39
N SER A 8 10.29 -24.50 -12.17
CA SER A 8 10.20 -24.31 -13.63
C SER A 8 10.78 -25.50 -14.37
N ASP A 9 10.17 -25.88 -15.49
CA ASP A 9 10.72 -26.89 -16.40
C ASP A 9 12.07 -26.43 -17.00
N ARG A 10 12.17 -25.12 -17.28
CA ARG A 10 13.40 -24.44 -17.70
C ARG A 10 13.49 -23.06 -17.07
N LEU A 11 14.67 -22.69 -16.62
CA LEU A 11 14.95 -21.41 -15.99
C LEU A 11 16.06 -20.69 -16.75
N TYR A 12 15.77 -19.45 -17.17
CA TYR A 12 16.69 -18.58 -17.87
C TYR A 12 17.11 -17.44 -16.95
N PHE A 13 18.41 -17.26 -16.76
CA PHE A 13 19.00 -16.17 -15.96
C PHE A 13 19.54 -15.07 -16.85
N GLU A 14 18.67 -14.51 -17.68
CA GLU A 14 19.02 -13.47 -18.62
C GLU A 14 18.44 -12.10 -18.17
N PRO A 15 18.98 -11.00 -18.65
CA PRO A 15 18.37 -9.68 -18.47
C PRO A 15 16.95 -9.66 -19.02
N LEU A 16 16.05 -8.95 -18.32
CA LEU A 16 14.69 -8.71 -18.82
C LEU A 16 14.70 -7.55 -19.84
N THR A 17 15.37 -7.77 -20.96
CA THR A 17 15.35 -6.89 -22.12
C THR A 17 14.47 -7.48 -23.23
N LEU A 18 14.04 -6.64 -24.17
CA LEU A 18 13.23 -7.11 -25.30
C LEU A 18 13.97 -8.15 -26.11
N GLU A 19 15.25 -7.93 -26.38
CA GLU A 19 16.10 -8.82 -27.19
C GLU A 19 16.22 -10.20 -26.55
N ASP A 20 16.66 -10.27 -25.29
CA ASP A 20 16.86 -11.54 -24.60
C ASP A 20 15.55 -12.36 -24.49
N VAL A 21 14.44 -11.67 -24.19
CA VAL A 21 13.13 -12.34 -24.09
C VAL A 21 12.66 -12.87 -25.45
N LEU A 22 12.86 -12.13 -26.54
CA LEU A 22 12.50 -12.58 -27.88
C LEU A 22 13.33 -13.79 -28.31
N GLU A 23 14.63 -13.86 -28.01
CA GLU A 23 15.47 -15.02 -28.28
C GLU A 23 14.99 -16.25 -27.50
N ILE A 24 14.61 -16.09 -26.23
CA ILE A 24 14.01 -17.19 -25.46
C ILE A 24 12.70 -17.67 -26.11
N ILE A 25 11.84 -16.75 -26.52
CA ILE A 25 10.57 -17.06 -27.20
C ILE A 25 10.85 -17.81 -28.51
N ALA A 26 11.86 -17.40 -29.28
CA ALA A 26 12.24 -18.08 -30.54
C ALA A 26 12.72 -19.51 -30.31
N VAL A 27 13.42 -19.77 -29.21
CA VAL A 27 13.92 -21.09 -28.83
C VAL A 27 12.81 -21.97 -28.27
N GLU A 28 12.05 -21.48 -27.32
CA GLU A 28 11.04 -22.26 -26.57
C GLU A 28 9.71 -22.38 -27.31
N LYS A 29 9.38 -21.41 -28.18
CA LYS A 29 8.13 -21.35 -28.97
C LYS A 29 6.89 -21.56 -28.12
N PRO A 30 6.72 -20.76 -27.04
CA PRO A 30 5.62 -20.93 -26.10
C PRO A 30 4.28 -20.62 -26.77
N GLU A 31 3.21 -21.28 -26.31
CA GLU A 31 1.83 -20.95 -26.72
C GLU A 31 1.38 -19.61 -26.18
N GLY A 32 1.98 -19.14 -25.09
CA GLY A 32 1.65 -17.86 -24.47
C GLY A 32 2.75 -17.33 -23.54
N VAL A 33 2.83 -16.03 -23.44
CA VAL A 33 3.76 -15.30 -22.55
C VAL A 33 2.99 -14.52 -21.52
N ILE A 34 3.24 -14.79 -20.24
CA ILE A 34 2.63 -14.07 -19.12
C ILE A 34 3.60 -12.98 -18.66
N VAL A 35 3.16 -11.71 -18.74
CA VAL A 35 3.94 -10.54 -18.29
C VAL A 35 3.51 -10.03 -16.90
N GLN A 36 2.44 -10.55 -16.32
CA GLN A 36 1.81 -10.06 -15.08
C GLN A 36 2.41 -10.63 -13.78
N TYR A 37 3.42 -11.51 -13.86
CA TYR A 37 4.14 -12.06 -12.71
C TYR A 37 5.61 -11.61 -12.75
N GLY A 38 6.02 -10.76 -11.83
CA GLY A 38 7.38 -10.23 -11.78
C GLY A 38 7.45 -8.72 -11.57
N GLY A 39 6.35 -8.12 -11.15
CA GLY A 39 6.23 -6.69 -10.87
C GLY A 39 6.26 -5.84 -12.14
N GLN A 40 6.83 -4.64 -12.05
CA GLN A 40 6.81 -3.65 -13.12
C GLN A 40 7.76 -3.96 -14.31
N THR A 41 8.84 -4.70 -14.08
CA THR A 41 9.85 -4.93 -15.12
C THR A 41 9.30 -5.65 -16.34
N PRO A 42 8.65 -6.83 -16.21
CA PRO A 42 8.06 -7.50 -17.36
C PRO A 42 6.87 -6.72 -17.96
N LEU A 43 6.10 -5.98 -17.17
CA LEU A 43 4.98 -5.18 -17.69
C LEU A 43 5.45 -4.12 -18.68
N LYS A 44 6.59 -3.46 -18.42
CA LYS A 44 7.16 -2.47 -19.34
C LYS A 44 7.55 -3.02 -20.70
N LEU A 45 7.78 -4.33 -20.80
CA LEU A 45 8.08 -5.00 -22.05
C LEU A 45 6.80 -5.40 -22.82
N ALA A 46 5.63 -5.40 -22.20
CA ALA A 46 4.41 -5.97 -22.77
C ALA A 46 4.07 -5.43 -24.17
N ARG A 47 4.07 -4.11 -24.35
CA ARG A 47 3.80 -3.48 -25.65
C ARG A 47 4.87 -3.79 -26.70
N ALA A 48 6.14 -3.76 -26.31
CA ALA A 48 7.23 -4.04 -27.22
C ALA A 48 7.24 -5.51 -27.65
N LEU A 49 6.95 -6.43 -26.74
CA LEU A 49 6.80 -7.86 -27.01
C LEU A 49 5.60 -8.12 -27.94
N GLU A 50 4.43 -7.49 -27.67
CA GLU A 50 3.25 -7.60 -28.53
C GLU A 50 3.54 -7.09 -29.95
N ALA A 51 4.19 -5.93 -30.07
CA ALA A 51 4.58 -5.35 -31.36
C ALA A 51 5.57 -6.23 -32.14
N ALA A 52 6.39 -7.00 -31.43
CA ALA A 52 7.30 -7.98 -32.01
C ALA A 52 6.61 -9.34 -32.33
N GLY A 53 5.30 -9.47 -32.09
CA GLY A 53 4.52 -10.68 -32.39
C GLY A 53 4.57 -11.76 -31.30
N ALA A 54 5.04 -11.45 -30.08
CA ALA A 54 4.99 -12.38 -28.97
C ALA A 54 3.54 -12.64 -28.53
N PRO A 55 3.15 -13.91 -28.26
CA PRO A 55 1.78 -14.27 -27.92
C PRO A 55 1.48 -13.94 -26.45
N ILE A 56 1.22 -12.67 -26.14
CA ILE A 56 0.89 -12.26 -24.76
C ILE A 56 -0.47 -12.83 -24.36
N ILE A 57 -0.53 -13.53 -23.23
CA ILE A 57 -1.75 -14.04 -22.62
C ILE A 57 -2.00 -13.38 -21.25
N GLY A 58 -3.26 -13.37 -20.83
CA GLY A 58 -3.71 -12.64 -19.66
C GLY A 58 -4.34 -11.29 -20.05
N THR A 59 -4.20 -10.29 -19.21
CA THR A 59 -4.66 -8.92 -19.49
C THR A 59 -3.88 -8.34 -20.66
N SER A 60 -4.58 -7.71 -21.63
CA SER A 60 -3.93 -7.16 -22.82
C SER A 60 -2.94 -6.03 -22.48
N PRO A 61 -1.87 -5.86 -23.26
CA PRO A 61 -0.94 -4.73 -23.08
C PRO A 61 -1.61 -3.36 -23.11
N ASP A 62 -2.67 -3.18 -23.90
CA ASP A 62 -3.42 -1.93 -23.92
C ASP A 62 -4.20 -1.69 -22.62
N SER A 63 -4.82 -2.71 -22.04
CA SER A 63 -5.50 -2.61 -20.74
C SER A 63 -4.53 -2.34 -19.58
N ILE A 64 -3.33 -2.91 -19.65
CA ILE A 64 -2.24 -2.64 -18.72
C ILE A 64 -1.84 -1.15 -18.83
N ASP A 65 -1.68 -0.66 -20.04
CA ASP A 65 -1.33 0.73 -20.31
C ASP A 65 -2.42 1.72 -19.85
N ILE A 66 -3.70 1.39 -20.05
CA ILE A 66 -4.80 2.21 -19.52
C ILE A 66 -4.69 2.38 -17.99
N ALA A 67 -4.30 1.31 -17.29
CA ALA A 67 -4.16 1.34 -15.85
C ALA A 67 -2.91 2.14 -15.39
N GLU A 68 -1.84 2.16 -16.19
CA GLU A 68 -0.58 2.83 -15.89
C GLU A 68 -0.52 4.29 -16.40
N ASP A 69 -1.21 4.58 -17.52
CA ASP A 69 -1.28 5.93 -18.06
C ASP A 69 -2.29 6.78 -17.27
N ARG A 70 -1.81 7.86 -16.69
CA ARG A 70 -2.59 8.69 -15.79
C ARG A 70 -3.83 9.32 -16.44
N GLU A 71 -3.69 9.82 -17.67
CA GLU A 71 -4.78 10.49 -18.36
C GLU A 71 -5.84 9.47 -18.79
N ARG A 72 -5.41 8.35 -19.35
CA ARG A 72 -6.31 7.26 -19.74
C ARG A 72 -7.04 6.68 -18.52
N PHE A 73 -6.33 6.48 -17.42
CA PHE A 73 -6.90 5.96 -16.17
C PHE A 73 -7.89 6.94 -15.55
N GLN A 74 -7.58 8.24 -15.54
CA GLN A 74 -8.50 9.27 -15.05
C GLN A 74 -9.81 9.29 -15.85
N VAL A 75 -9.73 9.22 -17.16
CA VAL A 75 -10.91 9.13 -18.04
C VAL A 75 -11.73 7.87 -17.73
N LEU A 76 -11.07 6.73 -17.55
CA LEU A 76 -11.73 5.47 -17.19
C LEU A 76 -12.49 5.61 -15.87
N VAL A 77 -11.84 6.10 -14.82
CA VAL A 77 -12.43 6.25 -13.47
C VAL A 77 -13.62 7.20 -13.50
N GLN A 78 -13.52 8.32 -14.24
CA GLN A 78 -14.62 9.28 -14.42
C GLN A 78 -15.81 8.67 -15.15
N ASN A 79 -15.56 7.92 -16.24
CA ASN A 79 -16.62 7.23 -17.00
C ASN A 79 -17.35 6.16 -16.15
N LEU A 80 -16.68 5.58 -15.19
CA LEU A 80 -17.27 4.63 -14.24
C LEU A 80 -18.02 5.31 -13.07
N GLY A 81 -17.96 6.64 -12.99
CA GLY A 81 -18.54 7.42 -11.90
C GLY A 81 -17.81 7.20 -10.55
N LEU A 82 -16.55 6.75 -10.59
CA LEU A 82 -15.72 6.57 -9.42
C LEU A 82 -14.94 7.83 -9.09
N LYS A 83 -14.41 7.92 -7.88
CA LYS A 83 -13.65 9.08 -7.41
C LYS A 83 -12.17 8.80 -7.36
N GLN A 84 -11.36 9.77 -7.75
CA GLN A 84 -9.93 9.85 -7.50
C GLN A 84 -9.62 11.11 -6.68
N PRO A 85 -8.50 11.15 -5.95
CA PRO A 85 -8.01 12.40 -5.39
C PRO A 85 -7.84 13.45 -6.50
N ALA A 86 -8.16 14.71 -6.19
CA ALA A 86 -7.89 15.80 -7.14
C ALA A 86 -6.39 15.80 -7.48
N ASN A 87 -6.08 15.98 -8.76
CA ASN A 87 -4.71 15.88 -9.22
C ASN A 87 -4.43 16.84 -10.38
N ALA A 88 -3.15 17.12 -10.61
CA ALA A 88 -2.68 17.92 -11.72
C ALA A 88 -1.26 17.50 -12.16
N THR A 89 -0.85 17.96 -13.33
CA THR A 89 0.49 17.72 -13.86
C THR A 89 1.11 19.06 -14.22
N ALA A 90 2.32 19.33 -13.75
CA ALA A 90 3.04 20.57 -13.99
C ALA A 90 4.42 20.30 -14.61
N ARG A 91 4.83 21.21 -15.51
CA ARG A 91 6.17 21.15 -16.15
C ARG A 91 7.09 22.26 -15.68
N THR A 92 6.56 23.30 -15.06
CA THR A 92 7.33 24.42 -14.49
C THR A 92 6.90 24.69 -13.06
N GLU A 93 7.76 25.36 -12.29
CA GLU A 93 7.46 25.74 -10.91
C GLU A 93 6.21 26.65 -10.84
N GLU A 94 6.09 27.66 -11.73
CA GLU A 94 4.96 28.57 -11.74
C GLU A 94 3.66 27.83 -12.05
N GLN A 95 3.70 26.86 -12.98
CA GLN A 95 2.56 26.01 -13.28
C GLN A 95 2.19 25.14 -12.08
N ALA A 96 3.19 24.54 -11.40
CA ALA A 96 2.97 23.73 -10.21
C ALA A 96 2.29 24.53 -9.09
N VAL A 97 2.79 25.73 -8.79
CA VAL A 97 2.21 26.61 -7.76
C VAL A 97 0.77 27.00 -8.09
N ARG A 98 0.49 27.36 -9.35
CA ARG A 98 -0.87 27.69 -9.76
C ARG A 98 -1.82 26.51 -9.59
N LEU A 99 -1.45 25.35 -10.12
CA LEU A 99 -2.27 24.14 -10.06
C LEU A 99 -2.41 23.62 -8.62
N ALA A 100 -1.38 23.74 -7.79
CA ALA A 100 -1.43 23.39 -6.37
C ALA A 100 -2.49 24.18 -5.60
N ARG A 101 -2.73 25.45 -5.95
CA ARG A 101 -3.81 26.24 -5.34
C ARG A 101 -5.20 25.73 -5.72
N GLU A 102 -5.36 25.16 -6.92
CA GLU A 102 -6.61 24.57 -7.39
C GLU A 102 -6.86 23.19 -6.76
N VAL A 103 -5.82 22.34 -6.72
CA VAL A 103 -5.87 21.00 -6.10
C VAL A 103 -6.00 21.10 -4.58
N GLY A 104 -5.31 22.06 -3.96
CA GLY A 104 -5.27 22.29 -2.51
C GLY A 104 -4.19 21.48 -1.79
N TYR A 105 -3.68 22.04 -0.69
CA TYR A 105 -2.70 21.38 0.18
C TYR A 105 -3.37 20.54 1.28
N PRO A 106 -2.67 19.51 1.84
CA PRO A 106 -1.37 19.00 1.42
C PRO A 106 -1.41 18.24 0.09
N LEU A 107 -0.24 18.13 -0.58
CA LEU A 107 -0.08 17.43 -1.84
C LEU A 107 0.98 16.35 -1.74
N VAL A 108 0.78 15.23 -2.41
CA VAL A 108 1.85 14.30 -2.78
C VAL A 108 2.43 14.77 -4.10
N VAL A 109 3.73 15.02 -4.15
CA VAL A 109 4.44 15.45 -5.35
C VAL A 109 5.46 14.39 -5.77
N ARG A 110 5.54 14.12 -7.08
CA ARG A 110 6.48 13.14 -7.64
C ARG A 110 6.79 13.44 -9.11
N PRO A 111 7.99 13.12 -9.61
CA PRO A 111 8.28 13.16 -11.05
C PRO A 111 7.53 12.06 -11.80
N SER A 112 7.05 12.35 -13.03
CA SER A 112 6.21 11.40 -13.80
C SER A 112 6.94 10.14 -14.26
N TYR A 113 8.28 10.16 -14.40
CA TYR A 113 9.05 9.08 -15.00
C TYR A 113 10.11 8.47 -14.09
N VAL A 114 10.08 8.74 -12.79
CA VAL A 114 11.01 8.13 -11.84
C VAL A 114 10.45 6.79 -11.36
N LEU A 115 11.24 5.75 -11.53
CA LEU A 115 10.94 4.39 -11.10
C LEU A 115 10.98 4.26 -9.57
N GLY A 116 9.92 3.73 -9.02
CA GLY A 116 9.73 3.60 -7.58
C GLY A 116 9.32 4.93 -6.94
N ALA A 117 9.08 4.93 -5.65
CA ALA A 117 8.68 6.11 -4.89
C ALA A 117 9.85 7.09 -4.62
N ARG A 118 10.98 6.95 -5.33
CA ARG A 118 12.11 7.88 -5.20
C ARG A 118 11.67 9.29 -5.56
N ALA A 119 12.05 10.23 -4.72
CA ALA A 119 11.69 11.64 -4.82
C ALA A 119 10.17 11.91 -4.73
N MET A 120 9.39 11.05 -4.10
CA MET A 120 8.02 11.35 -3.71
C MET A 120 8.02 12.05 -2.35
N GLU A 121 7.33 13.18 -2.25
CA GLU A 121 7.28 13.98 -1.03
C GLU A 121 5.86 14.48 -0.76
N ILE A 122 5.52 14.68 0.52
CA ILE A 122 4.28 15.33 0.93
C ILE A 122 4.61 16.78 1.28
N VAL A 123 4.05 17.71 0.51
CA VAL A 123 4.23 19.15 0.69
C VAL A 123 2.96 19.75 1.29
N PHE A 124 3.14 20.59 2.32
CA PHE A 124 2.03 21.13 3.10
C PHE A 124 1.66 22.56 2.73
N ASN A 125 2.53 23.25 2.01
CA ASN A 125 2.37 24.64 1.61
C ASN A 125 3.16 24.96 0.34
N GLU A 126 3.05 26.21 -0.14
CA GLU A 126 3.72 26.66 -1.35
C GLU A 126 5.25 26.69 -1.22
N ASP A 127 5.78 27.02 -0.06
CA ASP A 127 7.23 27.08 0.15
C ASP A 127 7.85 25.67 0.07
N ASP A 128 7.22 24.68 0.66
CA ASP A 128 7.61 23.27 0.55
C ASP A 128 7.60 22.84 -0.93
N LEU A 129 6.54 23.19 -1.66
CA LEU A 129 6.41 22.84 -3.08
C LEU A 129 7.51 23.50 -3.94
N ARG A 130 7.85 24.75 -3.70
CA ARG A 130 8.94 25.44 -4.41
C ARG A 130 10.30 24.81 -4.12
N GLY A 131 10.55 24.44 -2.87
CA GLY A 131 11.74 23.69 -2.47
C GLY A 131 11.85 22.37 -3.24
N TYR A 132 10.78 21.59 -3.25
CA TYR A 132 10.71 20.34 -4.00
C TYR A 132 10.96 20.52 -5.50
N MET A 133 10.28 21.49 -6.13
CA MET A 133 10.43 21.76 -7.57
C MET A 133 11.86 22.12 -7.94
N THR A 134 12.54 22.92 -7.11
CA THR A 134 13.94 23.30 -7.30
C THR A 134 14.87 22.08 -7.32
N ASP A 135 14.62 21.09 -6.46
CA ASP A 135 15.45 19.88 -6.36
C ASP A 135 15.07 18.84 -7.43
N ALA A 136 13.78 18.68 -7.71
CA ALA A 136 13.28 17.77 -8.75
C ALA A 136 13.75 18.20 -10.15
N MET A 137 13.77 19.49 -10.45
CA MET A 137 14.26 20.03 -11.74
C MET A 137 15.75 19.83 -11.95
N LYS A 138 16.56 19.76 -10.87
CA LYS A 138 18.00 19.45 -10.96
C LYS A 138 18.26 18.00 -11.39
N VAL A 139 17.35 17.09 -11.05
CA VAL A 139 17.51 15.64 -11.25
C VAL A 139 16.85 15.15 -12.54
N SER A 140 15.82 15.84 -13.01
CA SER A 140 14.98 15.40 -14.13
C SER A 140 14.74 16.56 -15.10
N ASN A 141 15.65 16.75 -16.07
CA ASN A 141 15.44 17.70 -17.17
C ASN A 141 14.14 17.32 -17.92
N ASP A 142 13.15 18.21 -17.94
CA ASP A 142 11.89 18.16 -18.70
C ASP A 142 10.81 17.12 -18.30
N SER A 143 10.99 16.35 -17.25
CA SER A 143 9.92 15.44 -16.79
C SER A 143 8.84 16.21 -16.04
N PRO A 144 7.56 16.01 -16.40
CA PRO A 144 6.47 16.65 -15.65
C PRO A 144 6.42 16.13 -14.21
N VAL A 145 6.03 17.01 -13.28
CA VAL A 145 5.78 16.71 -11.87
C VAL A 145 4.29 16.49 -11.67
N LEU A 146 3.94 15.44 -10.99
CA LEU A 146 2.58 15.10 -10.60
C LEU A 146 2.28 15.70 -9.24
N LEU A 147 1.09 16.30 -9.13
CA LEU A 147 0.55 16.90 -7.92
C LEU A 147 -0.74 16.16 -7.59
N ASP A 148 -0.74 15.36 -6.54
CA ASP A 148 -1.92 14.63 -6.09
C ASP A 148 -2.40 15.19 -4.75
N ARG A 149 -3.69 15.46 -4.60
CA ARG A 149 -4.25 15.83 -3.29
C ARG A 149 -3.96 14.73 -2.28
N PHE A 150 -3.21 15.06 -1.24
CA PHE A 150 -2.98 14.13 -0.14
C PHE A 150 -4.24 14.00 0.72
N LEU A 151 -4.70 12.78 0.92
CA LEU A 151 -5.86 12.48 1.75
C LEU A 151 -5.42 12.26 3.19
N ASP A 152 -5.20 13.35 3.92
CA ASP A 152 -4.82 13.28 5.34
C ASP A 152 -5.89 12.52 6.15
N VAL A 153 -5.43 11.65 7.03
CA VAL A 153 -6.30 10.84 7.92
C VAL A 153 -7.24 9.87 7.15
N ALA A 154 -6.89 9.50 5.94
CA ALA A 154 -7.60 8.45 5.22
C ALA A 154 -7.15 7.06 5.71
N ILE A 155 -8.04 6.09 5.59
CA ILE A 155 -7.74 4.65 5.74
C ILE A 155 -7.38 4.14 4.36
N GLU A 156 -6.20 3.55 4.18
CA GLU A 156 -5.85 2.87 2.95
C GLU A 156 -6.32 1.41 2.97
N VAL A 157 -6.69 0.93 1.80
CA VAL A 157 -7.22 -0.43 1.60
C VAL A 157 -6.68 -0.99 0.31
N ASP A 158 -6.07 -2.16 0.40
CA ASP A 158 -5.69 -2.97 -0.75
C ASP A 158 -6.74 -4.05 -1.03
N VAL A 159 -7.03 -4.30 -2.29
CA VAL A 159 -7.89 -5.42 -2.72
C VAL A 159 -7.15 -6.22 -3.78
N ASP A 160 -6.95 -7.50 -3.49
CA ASP A 160 -6.48 -8.45 -4.49
C ASP A 160 -7.66 -9.23 -5.09
N ALA A 161 -7.71 -9.30 -6.41
CA ALA A 161 -8.77 -9.98 -7.13
C ALA A 161 -8.21 -10.81 -8.31
N VAL A 162 -9.01 -11.79 -8.76
CA VAL A 162 -8.77 -12.54 -9.99
C VAL A 162 -9.98 -12.40 -10.89
N CYS A 163 -9.78 -12.06 -12.16
CA CYS A 163 -10.84 -11.93 -13.15
C CYS A 163 -10.59 -12.87 -14.34
N ASP A 164 -11.66 -13.53 -14.84
CA ASP A 164 -11.61 -14.41 -15.99
C ASP A 164 -12.35 -13.85 -17.22
N GLY A 165 -12.66 -12.53 -17.19
CA GLY A 165 -13.44 -11.82 -18.19
C GLY A 165 -14.95 -11.87 -17.94
N GLU A 166 -15.46 -12.86 -17.22
CA GLU A 166 -16.87 -13.01 -16.88
C GLU A 166 -17.13 -12.75 -15.40
N HIS A 167 -16.36 -13.42 -14.55
CA HIS A 167 -16.47 -13.38 -13.11
C HIS A 167 -15.24 -12.72 -12.48
N VAL A 168 -15.45 -12.13 -11.32
CA VAL A 168 -14.39 -11.52 -10.50
C VAL A 168 -14.44 -12.14 -9.10
N LEU A 169 -13.40 -12.89 -8.78
CA LEU A 169 -13.15 -13.39 -7.43
C LEU A 169 -12.45 -12.29 -6.65
N ILE A 170 -13.06 -11.80 -5.60
CA ILE A 170 -12.38 -10.98 -4.59
C ILE A 170 -11.55 -11.94 -3.73
N GLY A 171 -10.24 -11.80 -3.76
CA GLY A 171 -9.31 -12.60 -2.97
C GLY A 171 -9.30 -12.19 -1.50
N GLY A 172 -9.34 -10.88 -1.26
CA GLY A 172 -9.44 -10.30 0.06
C GLY A 172 -9.37 -8.78 0.04
N ILE A 173 -10.00 -8.16 1.02
CA ILE A 173 -9.93 -6.73 1.32
C ILE A 173 -9.02 -6.58 2.53
N MET A 174 -7.96 -5.79 2.39
CA MET A 174 -6.95 -5.57 3.42
C MET A 174 -6.99 -4.12 3.88
N GLU A 175 -7.24 -3.90 5.16
CA GLU A 175 -7.18 -2.58 5.79
C GLU A 175 -5.77 -2.33 6.30
N HIS A 176 -5.17 -1.19 5.94
CA HIS A 176 -3.87 -0.77 6.44
C HIS A 176 -3.96 -0.27 7.89
N VAL A 177 -2.95 -0.61 8.68
CA VAL A 177 -2.83 -0.18 10.09
C VAL A 177 -2.24 1.23 10.15
N GLU A 178 -1.26 1.53 9.32
CA GLU A 178 -0.64 2.84 9.21
C GLU A 178 -1.58 3.82 8.51
N GLN A 179 -1.37 5.09 8.81
CA GLN A 179 -2.11 6.16 8.13
C GLN A 179 -1.74 6.24 6.64
N ALA A 180 -2.63 6.80 5.83
CA ALA A 180 -2.40 7.05 4.42
C ALA A 180 -1.07 7.79 4.15
N GLY A 181 -0.42 7.43 3.06
CA GLY A 181 0.87 7.97 2.63
C GLY A 181 2.09 7.12 3.04
N VAL A 182 1.91 6.05 3.79
CA VAL A 182 2.94 5.02 3.99
C VAL A 182 2.85 4.00 2.85
N HIS A 183 4.00 3.63 2.28
CA HIS A 183 4.04 2.64 1.20
C HIS A 183 3.38 1.32 1.62
N SER A 184 2.54 0.73 0.77
CA SER A 184 1.77 -0.50 1.07
C SER A 184 2.66 -1.69 1.48
N GLY A 185 3.90 -1.76 0.99
CA GLY A 185 4.89 -2.76 1.42
C GLY A 185 5.35 -2.59 2.87
N ASP A 186 5.31 -1.37 3.39
CA ASP A 186 5.76 -1.01 4.74
C ASP A 186 4.62 -0.99 5.75
N SER A 187 3.37 -0.97 5.28
CA SER A 187 2.19 -0.97 6.14
C SER A 187 1.85 -2.36 6.67
N GLY A 188 1.46 -2.43 7.93
CA GLY A 188 0.73 -3.56 8.46
C GLY A 188 -0.65 -3.64 7.80
N CYS A 189 -1.14 -4.84 7.48
CA CYS A 189 -2.44 -5.01 6.83
C CYS A 189 -3.27 -6.07 7.56
N SER A 190 -4.53 -5.75 7.85
CA SER A 190 -5.49 -6.69 8.44
C SER A 190 -6.42 -7.27 7.38
N LEU A 191 -6.56 -8.58 7.38
CA LEU A 191 -7.55 -9.33 6.62
C LEU A 191 -8.28 -10.29 7.56
N PRO A 192 -9.63 -10.20 7.69
CA PRO A 192 -10.50 -9.16 7.12
C PRO A 192 -10.21 -7.76 7.69
N PRO A 193 -10.81 -6.71 7.11
CA PRO A 193 -10.76 -5.36 7.68
C PRO A 193 -11.25 -5.32 9.13
N ASN A 194 -10.60 -4.48 9.96
CA ASN A 194 -10.93 -4.38 11.39
C ASN A 194 -11.87 -3.23 11.71
N SER A 195 -11.71 -2.09 11.05
CA SER A 195 -12.48 -0.88 11.35
C SER A 195 -13.47 -0.46 10.27
N LEU A 196 -13.40 -1.06 9.08
CA LEU A 196 -14.25 -0.70 7.96
C LEU A 196 -15.66 -1.27 8.10
N PRO A 197 -16.72 -0.43 8.09
CA PRO A 197 -18.10 -0.87 8.04
C PRO A 197 -18.39 -1.75 6.82
N GLU A 198 -19.33 -2.70 6.95
CA GLU A 198 -19.67 -3.64 5.88
C GLU A 198 -20.23 -2.94 4.63
N GLU A 199 -20.89 -1.80 4.80
CA GLU A 199 -21.39 -0.98 3.70
C GLU A 199 -20.25 -0.50 2.80
N LEU A 200 -19.15 -0.03 3.39
CA LEU A 200 -17.96 0.39 2.64
C LEU A 200 -17.26 -0.79 2.00
N GLN A 201 -17.16 -1.93 2.69
CA GLN A 201 -16.60 -3.15 2.11
C GLN A 201 -17.40 -3.64 0.90
N THR A 202 -18.73 -3.56 0.98
CA THR A 202 -19.65 -3.91 -0.13
C THR A 202 -19.43 -3.00 -1.33
N GLU A 203 -19.30 -1.69 -1.09
CA GLU A 203 -19.03 -0.72 -2.17
C GLU A 203 -17.63 -0.93 -2.77
N ILE A 204 -16.61 -1.22 -1.97
CA ILE A 204 -15.26 -1.57 -2.46
C ILE A 204 -15.33 -2.80 -3.38
N ARG A 205 -16.07 -3.86 -3.01
CA ARG A 205 -16.27 -5.04 -3.86
C ARG A 205 -16.94 -4.67 -5.18
N ALA A 206 -17.94 -3.80 -5.13
CA ALA A 206 -18.65 -3.34 -6.33
C ALA A 206 -17.73 -2.53 -7.26
N GLN A 207 -16.95 -1.60 -6.72
CA GLN A 207 -15.98 -0.80 -7.47
C GLN A 207 -14.87 -1.69 -8.06
N THR A 208 -14.36 -2.66 -7.30
CA THR A 208 -13.38 -3.64 -7.78
C THR A 208 -13.90 -4.39 -9.00
N ARG A 209 -15.14 -4.89 -8.95
CA ARG A 209 -15.76 -5.59 -10.09
C ARG A 209 -15.95 -4.68 -11.31
N LYS A 210 -16.33 -3.41 -11.10
CA LYS A 210 -16.47 -2.43 -12.19
C LYS A 210 -15.12 -2.19 -12.89
N LEU A 211 -14.07 -1.96 -12.12
CA LEU A 211 -12.71 -1.70 -12.64
C LEU A 211 -12.16 -2.92 -13.36
N ALA A 212 -12.30 -4.14 -12.80
CA ALA A 212 -11.85 -5.37 -13.45
C ALA A 212 -12.50 -5.58 -14.82
N LYS A 213 -13.81 -5.32 -14.93
CA LYS A 213 -14.55 -5.46 -16.19
C LYS A 213 -14.18 -4.38 -17.20
N ALA A 214 -14.08 -3.13 -16.77
CA ALA A 214 -13.74 -2.00 -17.64
C ALA A 214 -12.32 -2.10 -18.22
N LEU A 215 -11.39 -2.64 -17.46
CA LEU A 215 -10.02 -2.95 -17.90
C LEU A 215 -9.90 -4.31 -18.59
N SER A 216 -10.99 -5.04 -18.79
CA SER A 216 -10.97 -6.39 -19.38
C SER A 216 -9.88 -7.30 -18.77
N VAL A 217 -9.76 -7.27 -17.45
CA VAL A 217 -8.72 -7.99 -16.74
C VAL A 217 -8.87 -9.50 -16.92
N ILE A 218 -7.77 -10.15 -17.25
CA ILE A 218 -7.64 -11.62 -17.28
C ILE A 218 -6.47 -12.00 -16.39
N GLY A 219 -6.75 -12.63 -15.25
CA GLY A 219 -5.75 -12.98 -14.25
C GLY A 219 -5.85 -12.11 -13.00
N LEU A 220 -4.72 -11.84 -12.36
CA LEU A 220 -4.63 -11.07 -11.12
C LEU A 220 -4.74 -9.56 -11.34
N MET A 221 -5.37 -8.92 -10.37
CA MET A 221 -5.44 -7.45 -10.26
C MET A 221 -5.37 -7.06 -8.79
N ASN A 222 -4.63 -5.98 -8.52
CA ASN A 222 -4.62 -5.30 -7.24
C ASN A 222 -5.19 -3.89 -7.41
N ILE A 223 -5.99 -3.44 -6.47
CA ILE A 223 -6.50 -2.07 -6.41
C ILE A 223 -6.17 -1.48 -5.06
N GLN A 224 -5.66 -0.25 -5.07
CA GLN A 224 -5.47 0.55 -3.87
C GLN A 224 -6.57 1.60 -3.78
N PHE A 225 -7.23 1.64 -2.64
CA PHE A 225 -8.24 2.62 -2.29
C PHE A 225 -7.79 3.45 -1.09
N ALA A 226 -8.31 4.66 -0.98
CA ALA A 226 -8.28 5.44 0.25
C ALA A 226 -9.69 5.84 0.64
N ILE A 227 -9.99 5.78 1.94
CA ILE A 227 -11.30 6.14 2.48
C ILE A 227 -11.14 7.33 3.39
N GLN A 228 -11.74 8.46 3.01
CA GLN A 228 -11.74 9.68 3.81
C GLN A 228 -13.18 10.15 4.04
N ASN A 229 -13.57 10.29 5.30
CA ASN A 229 -14.93 10.74 5.68
C ASN A 229 -16.04 9.90 5.03
N GLY A 230 -15.85 8.58 4.95
CA GLY A 230 -16.80 7.65 4.32
C GLY A 230 -16.84 7.68 2.80
N VAL A 231 -15.98 8.47 2.15
CA VAL A 231 -15.86 8.53 0.69
C VAL A 231 -14.69 7.66 0.24
N ILE A 232 -14.95 6.77 -0.73
CA ILE A 232 -13.95 5.89 -1.33
C ILE A 232 -13.31 6.58 -2.52
N TYR A 233 -11.99 6.60 -2.56
CA TYR A 233 -11.16 7.11 -3.65
C TYR A 233 -10.32 5.97 -4.21
N VAL A 234 -10.30 5.82 -5.53
CA VAL A 234 -9.38 4.90 -6.23
C VAL A 234 -8.03 5.61 -6.34
N LEU A 235 -6.98 5.01 -5.79
CA LEU A 235 -5.61 5.53 -5.89
C LEU A 235 -4.92 4.99 -7.13
N GLU A 236 -4.89 3.66 -7.28
CA GLU A 236 -4.30 2.99 -8.44
C GLU A 236 -4.91 1.60 -8.66
N VAL A 237 -4.78 1.12 -9.88
CA VAL A 237 -5.12 -0.25 -10.29
C VAL A 237 -3.91 -0.88 -10.95
N ASN A 238 -3.54 -2.05 -10.49
CA ASN A 238 -2.42 -2.83 -11.00
C ASN A 238 -2.94 -4.15 -11.55
N PRO A 239 -3.14 -4.31 -12.88
CA PRO A 239 -3.61 -5.57 -13.48
C PRO A 239 -2.47 -6.61 -13.55
N ARG A 240 -1.94 -6.96 -12.40
CA ARG A 240 -0.81 -7.88 -12.20
C ARG A 240 -0.83 -8.47 -10.79
N ALA A 241 0.05 -9.45 -10.55
CA ALA A 241 0.31 -9.95 -9.21
C ALA A 241 0.86 -8.83 -8.31
N SER A 242 0.25 -8.67 -7.15
CA SER A 242 0.67 -7.74 -6.10
C SER A 242 1.67 -8.38 -5.13
N ARG A 243 2.26 -7.57 -4.29
CA ARG A 243 3.06 -8.06 -3.14
C ARG A 243 2.17 -8.65 -2.05
N THR A 244 0.91 -8.24 -1.96
CA THR A 244 -0.05 -8.71 -0.98
C THR A 244 -0.72 -10.04 -1.37
N ALA A 245 -0.68 -10.44 -2.65
CA ALA A 245 -1.28 -11.70 -3.10
C ALA A 245 -0.76 -12.95 -2.35
N PRO A 246 0.53 -13.09 -1.99
CA PRO A 246 1.01 -14.18 -1.14
C PRO A 246 0.42 -14.15 0.27
N PHE A 247 0.31 -12.97 0.88
CA PHE A 247 -0.33 -12.79 2.19
C PHE A 247 -1.80 -13.20 2.14
N VAL A 248 -2.58 -12.68 1.18
CA VAL A 248 -3.99 -13.05 0.98
C VAL A 248 -4.14 -14.54 0.77
N SER A 249 -3.26 -15.14 -0.05
CA SER A 249 -3.30 -16.58 -0.32
C SER A 249 -3.08 -17.42 0.93
N LYS A 250 -2.14 -17.03 1.79
CA LYS A 250 -1.88 -17.70 3.07
C LYS A 250 -3.02 -17.49 4.06
N ALA A 251 -3.51 -16.26 4.18
CA ALA A 251 -4.59 -15.91 5.10
C ALA A 251 -5.91 -16.62 4.77
N THR A 252 -6.21 -16.78 3.48
CA THR A 252 -7.46 -17.39 3.02
C THR A 252 -7.35 -18.88 2.67
N GLY A 253 -6.12 -19.42 2.56
CA GLY A 253 -5.90 -20.77 2.06
C GLY A 253 -6.12 -20.92 0.55
N ARG A 254 -6.39 -19.83 -0.17
CA ARG A 254 -6.63 -19.82 -1.63
C ARG A 254 -5.39 -19.35 -2.37
N GLN A 255 -4.84 -20.16 -3.22
CA GLN A 255 -3.63 -19.85 -4.00
C GLN A 255 -3.96 -18.92 -5.19
N LEU A 256 -4.11 -17.62 -4.93
CA LEU A 256 -4.55 -16.64 -5.94
C LEU A 256 -3.65 -16.61 -7.18
N ALA A 257 -2.34 -16.66 -7.01
CA ALA A 257 -1.40 -16.69 -8.12
C ALA A 257 -1.63 -17.90 -9.03
N LYS A 258 -1.84 -19.09 -8.46
CA LYS A 258 -2.13 -20.31 -9.21
C LYS A 258 -3.50 -20.25 -9.90
N ILE A 259 -4.51 -19.70 -9.24
CA ILE A 259 -5.84 -19.49 -9.84
C ILE A 259 -5.71 -18.52 -11.01
N GLY A 260 -5.00 -17.40 -10.85
CA GLY A 260 -4.77 -16.41 -11.88
C GLY A 260 -3.99 -16.95 -13.08
N ALA A 261 -2.91 -17.70 -12.86
CA ALA A 261 -2.15 -18.33 -13.94
C ALA A 261 -3.02 -19.28 -14.78
N ARG A 262 -3.87 -20.08 -14.11
CA ARG A 262 -4.81 -20.98 -14.80
C ARG A 262 -5.88 -20.21 -15.58
N VAL A 263 -6.33 -19.07 -15.08
CA VAL A 263 -7.25 -18.19 -15.79
C VAL A 263 -6.60 -17.67 -17.07
N MET A 264 -5.34 -17.23 -17.01
CA MET A 264 -4.61 -16.73 -18.17
C MET A 264 -4.39 -17.81 -19.25
N THR A 265 -4.33 -19.08 -18.85
CA THR A 265 -4.30 -20.24 -19.78
C THR A 265 -5.69 -20.73 -20.19
N GLY A 266 -6.75 -19.96 -19.92
CA GLY A 266 -8.11 -20.23 -20.39
C GLY A 266 -9.01 -21.00 -19.42
N LYS A 267 -8.53 -21.42 -18.23
CA LYS A 267 -9.36 -22.12 -17.26
C LYS A 267 -10.19 -21.14 -16.41
N LYS A 268 -11.47 -21.03 -16.71
CA LYS A 268 -12.40 -20.13 -16.02
C LYS A 268 -12.49 -20.37 -14.50
N LEU A 269 -12.86 -19.33 -13.74
CA LEU A 269 -13.01 -19.39 -12.27
C LEU A 269 -14.02 -20.45 -11.83
N ALA A 270 -15.14 -20.59 -12.58
CA ALA A 270 -16.14 -21.63 -12.31
C ALA A 270 -15.54 -23.05 -12.34
N ALA A 271 -14.68 -23.33 -13.31
CA ALA A 271 -14.00 -24.63 -13.45
C ALA A 271 -12.91 -24.87 -12.37
N GLN A 272 -12.62 -23.86 -11.55
CA GLN A 272 -11.66 -23.91 -10.45
C GLN A 272 -12.35 -23.87 -9.08
N ASN A 273 -13.71 -23.87 -9.03
CA ASN A 273 -14.50 -23.64 -7.80
C ASN A 273 -14.11 -22.34 -7.09
N ALA A 274 -13.85 -21.26 -7.86
CA ALA A 274 -13.31 -20.00 -7.38
C ALA A 274 -14.21 -18.80 -7.73
N LEU A 275 -15.55 -18.97 -7.65
CA LEU A 275 -16.50 -17.90 -7.92
C LEU A 275 -16.79 -17.03 -6.71
N GLU A 276 -16.76 -17.62 -5.52
CA GLU A 276 -17.19 -16.97 -4.28
C GLU A 276 -15.99 -16.50 -3.46
N GLU A 277 -16.07 -15.29 -2.94
CA GLU A 277 -15.17 -14.78 -1.91
C GLU A 277 -15.31 -15.64 -0.65
N TRP A 278 -14.20 -15.87 0.02
CA TRP A 278 -14.21 -16.48 1.34
C TRP A 278 -13.52 -15.55 2.34
N VAL A 279 -14.28 -15.09 3.31
CA VAL A 279 -13.77 -14.25 4.40
C VAL A 279 -13.47 -15.15 5.59
N PRO A 280 -12.24 -15.24 6.07
CA PRO A 280 -11.88 -16.05 7.21
C PRO A 280 -12.63 -15.62 8.49
N PRO A 281 -13.04 -16.55 9.36
CA PRO A 281 -13.64 -16.22 10.67
C PRO A 281 -12.57 -15.85 11.72
N TYR A 282 -11.37 -15.52 11.29
CA TYR A 282 -10.23 -15.09 12.10
C TYR A 282 -9.50 -13.97 11.37
N TYR A 283 -8.73 -13.20 12.13
CA TYR A 283 -7.89 -12.15 11.59
C TYR A 283 -6.52 -12.69 11.21
N SER A 284 -6.00 -12.24 10.08
CA SER A 284 -4.60 -12.35 9.71
C SER A 284 -4.03 -10.95 9.57
N VAL A 285 -2.90 -10.70 10.20
CA VAL A 285 -2.20 -9.41 10.08
C VAL A 285 -0.84 -9.64 9.45
N LYS A 286 -0.59 -8.94 8.34
CA LYS A 286 0.74 -8.81 7.75
C LYS A 286 1.47 -7.69 8.49
N GLU A 287 2.73 -7.90 8.82
CA GLU A 287 3.62 -6.88 9.36
C GLU A 287 4.91 -6.82 8.57
N ALA A 288 5.42 -5.63 8.33
CA ALA A 288 6.66 -5.42 7.59
C ALA A 288 7.90 -5.70 8.46
N VAL A 289 8.95 -6.20 7.84
CA VAL A 289 10.26 -6.38 8.49
C VAL A 289 11.23 -5.34 7.96
N PHE A 290 11.79 -4.53 8.87
CA PHE A 290 12.68 -3.43 8.54
C PHE A 290 14.13 -3.74 8.90
N PRO A 291 15.09 -3.43 8.03
CA PRO A 291 16.51 -3.68 8.29
C PRO A 291 17.22 -2.53 9.04
N PHE A 292 16.49 -1.69 9.78
CA PHE A 292 17.05 -0.50 10.43
C PHE A 292 18.19 -0.80 11.40
N SER A 293 18.17 -1.97 12.05
CA SER A 293 19.28 -2.41 12.91
C SER A 293 20.60 -2.63 12.15
N LYS A 294 20.51 -2.91 10.84
CA LYS A 294 21.67 -3.08 9.95
C LYS A 294 22.13 -1.77 9.29
N PHE A 295 21.24 -0.80 9.26
CA PHE A 295 21.46 0.51 8.63
C PHE A 295 21.09 1.64 9.59
N PRO A 296 21.93 1.89 10.63
CA PRO A 296 21.60 2.82 11.71
C PRO A 296 21.49 4.28 11.26
N GLU A 297 22.01 4.63 10.10
CA GLU A 297 21.92 5.97 9.51
C GLU A 297 20.62 6.16 8.67
N ALA A 298 19.89 5.08 8.39
CA ALA A 298 18.63 5.17 7.66
C ALA A 298 17.56 5.82 8.55
N ASP A 299 16.83 6.79 7.98
CA ASP A 299 15.69 7.39 8.66
C ASP A 299 14.58 6.34 8.85
N PRO A 300 14.16 6.01 10.08
CA PRO A 300 13.11 5.04 10.34
C PRO A 300 11.69 5.58 10.11
N LEU A 301 11.51 6.87 9.82
CA LEU A 301 10.20 7.43 9.52
C LEU A 301 9.66 6.82 8.22
N LEU A 302 8.47 6.21 8.31
CA LEU A 302 7.79 5.62 7.18
C LEU A 302 7.14 6.71 6.33
N GLY A 303 7.13 6.48 5.03
CA GLY A 303 6.58 7.39 4.04
C GLY A 303 6.26 6.66 2.74
N PRO A 304 6.12 7.38 1.63
CA PRO A 304 5.74 6.80 0.35
C PRO A 304 6.83 5.93 -0.28
N GLU A 305 8.09 6.01 0.17
CA GLU A 305 9.19 5.16 -0.28
C GLU A 305 9.30 3.90 0.58
N MET A 306 9.35 2.74 -0.08
CA MET A 306 9.45 1.44 0.60
C MET A 306 10.81 1.23 1.26
N LYS A 307 10.82 0.88 2.54
CA LYS A 307 12.01 0.60 3.36
C LYS A 307 12.10 -0.84 3.86
N SER A 308 10.99 -1.57 3.84
CA SER A 308 10.93 -2.97 4.29
C SER A 308 11.68 -3.92 3.35
N THR A 309 12.17 -5.02 3.91
CA THR A 309 12.90 -6.07 3.18
C THR A 309 12.18 -7.42 3.19
N GLY A 310 11.10 -7.53 3.93
CA GLY A 310 10.30 -8.74 4.05
C GLY A 310 9.04 -8.49 4.85
N GLU A 311 8.27 -9.54 5.03
CA GLU A 311 7.01 -9.50 5.77
C GLU A 311 6.81 -10.77 6.59
N VAL A 312 6.03 -10.66 7.65
CA VAL A 312 5.57 -11.76 8.51
C VAL A 312 4.06 -11.72 8.65
N MET A 313 3.47 -12.80 9.13
CA MET A 313 2.02 -12.88 9.34
C MET A 313 1.72 -13.44 10.74
N GLY A 314 0.83 -12.76 11.45
CA GLY A 314 0.20 -13.23 12.66
C GLY A 314 -1.28 -13.55 12.43
N THR A 315 -1.79 -14.61 13.08
CA THR A 315 -3.22 -14.97 13.02
C THR A 315 -3.83 -15.07 14.42
N GLY A 316 -5.08 -14.68 14.56
CA GLY A 316 -5.79 -14.70 15.84
C GLY A 316 -7.30 -14.58 15.68
N LEU A 317 -8.04 -14.92 16.72
CA LEU A 317 -9.50 -14.77 16.74
C LEU A 317 -9.94 -13.30 16.85
N THR A 318 -9.03 -12.43 17.28
CA THR A 318 -9.22 -10.99 17.32
C THR A 318 -8.09 -10.29 16.56
N PHE A 319 -8.37 -9.09 16.05
CA PHE A 319 -7.33 -8.25 15.42
C PHE A 319 -6.12 -8.02 16.36
N GLY A 320 -6.38 -7.70 17.64
CA GLY A 320 -5.30 -7.45 18.60
C GLY A 320 -4.40 -8.66 18.83
N GLU A 321 -4.96 -9.88 18.85
CA GLU A 321 -4.17 -11.12 18.95
C GLU A 321 -3.32 -11.34 17.70
N ALA A 322 -3.92 -11.20 16.52
CA ALA A 322 -3.21 -11.35 15.24
C ALA A 322 -2.09 -10.32 15.10
N TYR A 323 -2.37 -9.06 15.43
CA TYR A 323 -1.40 -7.97 15.38
C TYR A 323 -0.23 -8.19 16.35
N ALA A 324 -0.51 -8.57 17.61
CA ALA A 324 0.54 -8.85 18.59
C ALA A 324 1.46 -10.00 18.13
N LYS A 325 0.93 -11.05 17.52
CA LYS A 325 1.71 -12.14 16.93
C LYS A 325 2.56 -11.68 15.75
N ALA A 326 2.00 -10.82 14.88
CA ALA A 326 2.73 -10.25 13.74
C ALA A 326 3.89 -9.37 14.22
N GLN A 327 3.67 -8.50 15.21
CA GLN A 327 4.72 -7.69 15.84
C GLN A 327 5.83 -8.55 16.44
N ALA A 328 5.48 -9.60 17.20
CA ALA A 328 6.46 -10.51 17.75
C ALA A 328 7.27 -11.23 16.65
N ALA A 329 6.63 -11.63 15.56
CA ALA A 329 7.28 -12.28 14.42
C ALA A 329 8.20 -11.34 13.63
N SER A 330 7.92 -10.02 13.60
CA SER A 330 8.80 -9.00 13.01
C SER A 330 10.03 -8.66 13.91
N GLY A 331 10.11 -9.25 15.08
CA GLY A 331 11.19 -9.03 16.05
C GLY A 331 10.88 -7.93 17.07
N ILE A 332 9.68 -7.39 17.09
CA ILE A 332 9.24 -6.37 18.06
C ILE A 332 8.55 -7.07 19.22
N GLY A 333 9.26 -7.22 20.35
CA GLY A 333 8.68 -7.69 21.60
C GLY A 333 7.80 -6.60 22.24
N LEU A 334 6.53 -6.91 22.51
CA LEU A 334 5.68 -6.02 23.26
C LEU A 334 6.07 -6.09 24.76
N PRO A 335 6.37 -4.95 25.43
CA PRO A 335 6.66 -4.94 26.85
C PRO A 335 5.41 -5.32 27.64
N SER A 336 5.60 -6.06 28.74
CA SER A 336 4.53 -6.46 29.66
C SER A 336 4.42 -5.54 30.87
N GLU A 337 5.43 -4.71 31.13
CA GLU A 337 5.53 -3.76 32.25
C GLU A 337 6.40 -2.56 31.86
N GLY A 338 6.41 -1.54 32.70
CA GLY A 338 7.29 -0.38 32.53
C GLY A 338 6.57 0.94 32.49
N LEU A 339 7.18 1.92 31.80
CA LEU A 339 6.67 3.27 31.65
C LEU A 339 6.15 3.47 30.23
N ALA A 340 4.85 3.75 30.10
CA ALA A 340 4.22 4.05 28.81
C ALA A 340 4.10 5.56 28.61
N LEU A 341 4.70 6.07 27.51
CA LEU A 341 4.56 7.45 27.11
C LEU A 341 3.37 7.61 26.16
N ILE A 342 2.44 8.52 26.49
CA ILE A 342 1.28 8.84 25.68
C ILE A 342 1.35 10.32 25.24
N SER A 343 1.41 10.56 23.93
CA SER A 343 1.35 11.90 23.35
C SER A 343 0.48 11.86 22.10
N VAL A 344 -0.69 12.50 22.16
CA VAL A 344 -1.70 12.44 21.10
C VAL A 344 -2.23 13.83 20.74
N ARG A 345 -2.82 13.93 19.56
CA ARG A 345 -3.54 15.12 19.09
C ARG A 345 -4.83 15.34 19.90
N GLU A 346 -5.39 16.55 19.81
CA GLU A 346 -6.59 16.93 20.58
C GLU A 346 -7.76 15.95 20.37
N ARG A 347 -8.02 15.59 19.12
CA ARG A 347 -9.12 14.69 18.77
C ARG A 347 -8.97 13.25 19.31
N ASP A 348 -7.73 12.83 19.60
CA ASP A 348 -7.41 11.46 20.03
C ASP A 348 -7.35 11.34 21.58
N LYS A 349 -7.46 12.44 22.30
CA LYS A 349 -7.40 12.47 23.77
C LYS A 349 -8.44 11.57 24.48
N PRO A 350 -9.70 11.48 24.01
CA PRO A 350 -10.65 10.54 24.62
C PRO A 350 -10.17 9.08 24.54
N GLY A 351 -9.60 8.69 23.42
CA GLY A 351 -8.99 7.36 23.24
C GLY A 351 -7.77 7.15 24.14
N ALA A 352 -6.96 8.19 24.35
CA ALA A 352 -5.79 8.13 25.24
C ALA A 352 -6.17 7.84 26.70
N VAL A 353 -7.32 8.34 27.18
CA VAL A 353 -7.83 8.02 28.53
C VAL A 353 -8.17 6.53 28.64
N VAL A 354 -8.84 5.96 27.63
CA VAL A 354 -9.18 4.54 27.59
C VAL A 354 -7.92 3.69 27.57
N LEU A 355 -6.95 4.07 26.74
CA LEU A 355 -5.65 3.39 26.64
C LEU A 355 -4.88 3.44 27.96
N ALA A 356 -4.78 4.63 28.57
CA ALA A 356 -4.10 4.83 29.86
C ALA A 356 -4.70 3.95 30.97
N ARG A 357 -6.02 3.84 31.04
CA ARG A 357 -6.72 2.97 32.00
C ARG A 357 -6.31 1.51 31.81
N LYS A 358 -6.40 1.02 30.58
CA LYS A 358 -6.02 -0.37 30.24
C LYS A 358 -4.54 -0.68 30.54
N LEU A 359 -3.66 0.28 30.34
CA LEU A 359 -2.22 0.13 30.65
C LEU A 359 -1.98 0.11 32.16
N ILE A 360 -2.63 1.00 32.93
CA ILE A 360 -2.54 1.01 34.41
C ILE A 360 -3.06 -0.32 34.99
N GLU A 361 -4.17 -0.82 34.50
CA GLU A 361 -4.74 -2.12 34.91
C GLU A 361 -3.75 -3.30 34.67
N ARG A 362 -2.81 -3.14 33.72
CA ARG A 362 -1.74 -4.09 33.42
C ARG A 362 -0.42 -3.78 34.13
N GLY A 363 -0.40 -2.81 35.05
CA GLY A 363 0.77 -2.48 35.83
C GLY A 363 1.73 -1.45 35.23
N PHE A 364 1.40 -0.88 34.06
CA PHE A 364 2.21 0.20 33.49
C PHE A 364 2.05 1.51 34.24
N LYS A 365 3.15 2.27 34.34
CA LYS A 365 3.12 3.67 34.75
C LYS A 365 2.93 4.57 33.53
N ILE A 366 2.15 5.64 33.67
CA ILE A 366 1.86 6.51 32.53
C ILE A 366 2.63 7.82 32.66
N VAL A 367 3.24 8.24 31.55
CA VAL A 367 3.77 9.58 31.34
C VAL A 367 3.16 10.15 30.07
N ALA A 368 2.82 11.42 30.04
CA ALA A 368 2.24 12.05 28.88
C ALA A 368 2.67 13.52 28.73
N THR A 369 2.61 14.04 27.50
CA THR A 369 2.80 15.49 27.28
C THR A 369 1.68 16.29 27.93
N ALA A 370 1.96 17.53 28.34
CA ALA A 370 1.11 18.34 29.22
C ALA A 370 -0.40 18.31 28.88
N GLY A 371 -0.76 18.54 27.63
CA GLY A 371 -2.16 18.52 27.20
C GLY A 371 -2.84 17.15 27.28
N THR A 372 -2.09 16.06 27.00
CA THR A 372 -2.58 14.68 27.14
C THR A 372 -2.64 14.26 28.60
N ALA A 373 -1.62 14.62 29.41
CA ALA A 373 -1.57 14.33 30.83
C ALA A 373 -2.73 14.97 31.58
N LYS A 374 -3.09 16.21 31.21
CA LYS A 374 -4.23 16.91 31.80
C LYS A 374 -5.51 16.10 31.68
N VAL A 375 -5.86 15.64 30.50
CA VAL A 375 -7.10 14.89 30.25
C VAL A 375 -7.09 13.52 30.94
N ILE A 376 -5.94 12.84 30.99
CA ILE A 376 -5.77 11.57 31.70
C ILE A 376 -5.96 11.80 33.23
N SER A 377 -5.35 12.84 33.79
CA SER A 377 -5.47 13.16 35.21
C SER A 377 -6.88 13.62 35.60
N GLU A 378 -7.56 14.40 34.76
CA GLU A 378 -8.96 14.80 34.97
C GLU A 378 -9.92 13.59 34.97
N ALA A 379 -9.55 12.50 34.29
CA ALA A 379 -10.26 11.21 34.34
C ALA A 379 -9.93 10.36 35.60
N GLY A 380 -9.19 10.94 36.59
CA GLY A 380 -8.84 10.27 37.84
C GLY A 380 -7.70 9.23 37.71
N LEU A 381 -6.93 9.24 36.62
CA LEU A 381 -5.85 8.31 36.39
C LEU A 381 -4.48 8.93 36.73
N ALA A 382 -3.61 8.15 37.37
CA ALA A 382 -2.24 8.58 37.68
C ALA A 382 -1.43 8.78 36.40
N CYS A 383 -0.95 10.00 36.19
CA CYS A 383 -0.16 10.35 35.00
C CYS A 383 0.93 11.36 35.35
N ARG A 384 2.17 11.08 34.98
CA ARG A 384 3.30 11.99 35.09
C ARG A 384 3.38 12.86 33.83
N VAL A 385 3.71 14.16 34.01
CA VAL A 385 3.90 15.07 32.86
C VAL A 385 5.32 14.98 32.34
N ALA A 386 5.49 14.94 31.02
CA ALA A 386 6.74 15.11 30.32
C ALA A 386 6.72 16.36 29.45
N ASN A 387 7.82 17.12 29.47
CA ASN A 387 8.00 18.25 28.57
C ASN A 387 8.21 17.79 27.14
N LYS A 388 7.73 18.55 26.16
CA LYS A 388 8.18 18.46 24.77
C LYS A 388 9.59 19.03 24.65
N VAL A 389 10.32 18.69 23.59
CA VAL A 389 11.72 19.12 23.37
C VAL A 389 11.89 20.64 23.49
N ARG A 390 10.92 21.43 23.01
CA ARG A 390 10.96 22.90 23.03
C ARG A 390 10.47 23.52 24.36
N GLU A 391 10.00 22.72 25.30
CA GLU A 391 9.45 23.19 26.59
C GLU A 391 10.46 23.14 27.73
N GLY A 392 11.68 22.65 27.47
CA GLY A 392 12.77 22.58 28.45
C GLY A 392 13.09 21.16 28.91
N ARG A 393 14.17 21.02 29.69
CA ARG A 393 14.65 19.75 30.24
C ARG A 393 14.16 19.50 31.66
N PRO A 394 13.94 18.22 32.07
CA PRO A 394 14.00 17.03 31.24
C PRO A 394 12.78 16.94 30.30
N HIS A 395 13.05 16.57 29.07
CA HIS A 395 12.02 16.38 28.06
C HIS A 395 11.92 14.91 27.63
N ILE A 396 10.93 14.60 26.80
CA ILE A 396 10.62 13.25 26.31
C ILE A 396 11.85 12.47 25.79
N VAL A 397 12.75 13.15 25.04
CA VAL A 397 13.97 12.50 24.51
C VAL A 397 14.97 12.18 25.62
N ASP A 398 15.10 13.05 26.64
CA ASP A 398 15.94 12.76 27.81
C ASP A 398 15.41 11.55 28.57
N MET A 399 14.08 11.42 28.69
CA MET A 399 13.48 10.27 29.35
C MET A 399 13.72 8.96 28.60
N ILE A 400 13.63 8.97 27.27
CA ILE A 400 13.89 7.78 26.44
C ILE A 400 15.37 7.38 26.49
N LYS A 401 16.30 8.35 26.52
CA LYS A 401 17.73 8.07 26.55
C LYS A 401 18.29 7.64 27.89
N ASN A 402 17.60 7.98 28.98
CA ASN A 402 18.10 7.75 30.35
C ASN A 402 17.38 6.57 31.05
N ASN A 403 16.64 5.77 30.34
CA ASN A 403 16.00 4.58 30.90
C ASN A 403 16.95 3.40 30.96
#